data_91a1bbe22167b1f4a0d256ab3b743636
#
_entry.id   91a1bbe22167b1f4a0d256ab3b743636
#
_cell.length_a   1.000
_cell.length_b   1.000
_cell.length_c   1.000
_cell.angle_alpha   90.00
_cell.angle_beta   90.00
_cell.angle_gamma   90.00
#
_symmetry.space_group_name_H-M   'P 1'
#
loop_
_entity.id
_entity.type
_entity.pdbx_description
1 polymer ?
#
loop_
_entity_poly.entity_id
_entity_poly.type
_entity_poly.pdbx_seq_one_letter_code
_entity_poly.pdbx_strand_id
1 'polypeptide(L)'
;TGSSNLKKFAAYLAVLVLFSCRPLVTTFDDIQDAVTFTSASKTDEPTSVDNLKVMTWNIRFGAARIPWFGDSCGDRVLMTESDVIANMDSIVSFINTELPDILLIQEIDMSSKRSAYMNQVQYILDNTYFNYGAYASMWDAEIIPSAGLGKVNVGNAILSRWQITDAERIQLPLRTDQDDLTQYFYLRRNILKAKIALPITE
;
A
#
# COMPACT_ATOMS: atom_id res chain seq x y z
N THR A 1 -10.47 -22.55 -45.18
CA THR A 1 -9.66 -21.33 -44.96
C THR A 1 -9.85 -20.73 -43.53
N GLY A 2 -10.99 -20.94 -42.86
CA GLY A 2 -11.27 -20.38 -41.53
C GLY A 2 -10.48 -21.02 -40.36
N SER A 3 -10.24 -22.34 -40.39
CA SER A 3 -9.58 -23.09 -39.31
C SER A 3 -8.08 -22.76 -39.18
N SER A 4 -7.38 -22.46 -40.26
CA SER A 4 -5.95 -22.08 -40.23
C SER A 4 -5.72 -20.71 -39.61
N ASN A 5 -6.60 -19.74 -39.84
CA ASN A 5 -6.50 -18.41 -39.31
C ASN A 5 -6.81 -18.36 -37.78
N LEU A 6 -7.77 -19.20 -37.34
CA LEU A 6 -8.10 -19.31 -35.92
C LEU A 6 -6.95 -19.93 -35.12
N LYS A 7 -6.25 -20.95 -35.65
CA LYS A 7 -5.06 -21.54 -35.05
C LYS A 7 -3.89 -20.56 -34.96
N LYS A 8 -3.67 -19.76 -36.02
CA LYS A 8 -2.66 -18.70 -36.00
C LYS A 8 -2.99 -17.60 -34.99
N PHE A 9 -4.26 -17.17 -34.91
CA PHE A 9 -4.70 -16.17 -33.95
C PHE A 9 -4.55 -16.67 -32.51
N ALA A 10 -4.92 -17.92 -32.24
CA ALA A 10 -4.72 -18.56 -30.90
C ALA A 10 -3.22 -18.69 -30.57
N ALA A 11 -2.35 -18.99 -31.55
CA ALA A 11 -0.91 -19.04 -31.33
C ALA A 11 -0.31 -17.65 -31.04
N TYR A 12 -0.75 -16.60 -31.74
CA TYR A 12 -0.33 -15.22 -31.44
C TYR A 12 -0.82 -14.75 -30.08
N LEU A 13 -2.05 -15.09 -29.69
CA LEU A 13 -2.59 -14.76 -28.37
C LEU A 13 -1.80 -15.49 -27.25
N ALA A 14 -1.46 -16.76 -27.46
CA ALA A 14 -0.64 -17.52 -26.53
C ALA A 14 0.78 -16.95 -26.39
N VAL A 15 1.38 -16.50 -27.48
CA VAL A 15 2.71 -15.84 -27.46
C VAL A 15 2.64 -14.48 -26.75
N LEU A 16 1.58 -13.69 -26.97
CA LEU A 16 1.38 -12.41 -26.26
C LEU A 16 1.22 -12.61 -24.74
N VAL A 17 0.55 -13.68 -24.32
CA VAL A 17 0.40 -14.03 -22.89
C VAL A 17 1.75 -14.47 -22.28
N LEU A 18 2.64 -15.10 -23.06
CA LEU A 18 3.97 -15.51 -22.58
C LEU A 18 4.96 -14.33 -22.44
N PHE A 19 4.69 -13.17 -23.04
CA PHE A 19 5.50 -11.96 -22.90
C PHE A 19 4.99 -11.00 -21.81
N SER A 20 3.89 -11.32 -21.13
CA SER A 20 3.45 -10.61 -19.94
C SER A 20 4.26 -11.11 -18.73
N CYS A 21 5.48 -10.61 -18.58
CA CYS A 21 6.44 -11.04 -17.55
C CYS A 21 6.11 -10.56 -16.13
N ARG A 22 4.87 -10.21 -15.81
CA ARG A 22 4.50 -9.89 -14.43
C ARG A 22 3.64 -11.03 -13.86
N PRO A 23 4.04 -11.61 -12.72
CA PRO A 23 3.20 -12.59 -12.04
C PRO A 23 1.86 -11.92 -11.62
N LEU A 24 0.77 -12.70 -11.58
CA LEU A 24 -0.53 -12.18 -11.13
C LEU A 24 -0.50 -11.69 -9.68
N VAL A 25 0.37 -12.28 -8.87
CA VAL A 25 0.62 -11.90 -7.49
C VAL A 25 2.11 -11.79 -7.28
N THR A 26 2.58 -10.67 -6.76
CA THR A 26 3.98 -10.44 -6.44
C THR A 26 4.41 -11.33 -5.26
N THR A 27 5.53 -12.01 -5.43
CA THR A 27 6.27 -12.65 -4.35
C THR A 27 7.37 -11.71 -3.87
N PHE A 28 7.72 -11.82 -2.61
CA PHE A 28 8.71 -10.96 -1.97
C PHE A 28 9.81 -11.82 -1.38
N ASP A 29 11.03 -11.28 -1.33
CA ASP A 29 12.13 -11.90 -0.60
C ASP A 29 11.88 -11.85 0.92
N ASP A 30 12.56 -12.69 1.68
CA ASP A 30 12.45 -12.74 3.14
C ASP A 30 12.78 -11.39 3.77
N ILE A 31 13.80 -10.71 3.25
CA ILE A 31 14.18 -9.32 3.58
C ILE A 31 14.51 -8.60 2.29
N GLN A 32 13.90 -7.45 2.08
CA GLN A 32 14.17 -6.58 0.94
C GLN A 32 13.98 -5.11 1.32
N ASP A 33 14.55 -4.21 0.52
CA ASP A 33 14.36 -2.77 0.69
C ASP A 33 12.88 -2.40 0.58
N ALA A 34 12.42 -1.54 1.47
CA ALA A 34 11.10 -0.92 1.38
C ALA A 34 11.11 0.21 0.34
N VAL A 35 9.94 0.50 -0.25
CA VAL A 35 9.79 1.63 -1.17
C VAL A 35 9.82 2.93 -0.39
N THR A 36 10.68 3.87 -0.79
CA THR A 36 10.81 5.17 -0.12
C THR A 36 10.09 6.26 -0.91
N PHE A 37 9.55 7.24 -0.18
CA PHE A 37 8.82 8.39 -0.68
C PHE A 37 9.36 9.68 -0.09
N THR A 38 9.16 10.76 -0.82
CA THR A 38 9.48 12.11 -0.36
C THR A 38 8.30 13.02 -0.71
N SER A 39 7.92 13.92 0.19
CA SER A 39 6.92 14.94 -0.09
C SER A 39 7.35 15.82 -1.27
N ALA A 40 6.40 16.19 -2.12
CA ALA A 40 6.62 17.16 -3.20
C ALA A 40 6.96 18.56 -2.66
N SER A 41 6.49 18.87 -1.45
CA SER A 41 6.70 20.16 -0.78
C SER A 41 7.24 19.92 0.63
N LYS A 42 8.57 19.75 0.73
CA LYS A 42 9.21 19.54 2.03
C LYS A 42 9.05 20.76 2.94
N THR A 43 8.76 20.48 4.20
CA THR A 43 8.83 21.46 5.29
C THR A 43 10.22 21.40 5.96
N ASP A 44 10.55 22.41 6.77
CA ASP A 44 11.78 22.40 7.56
C ASP A 44 11.74 21.24 8.55
N GLU A 45 12.84 20.50 8.61
CA GLU A 45 13.01 19.43 9.61
C GLU A 45 13.26 20.06 10.98
N PRO A 46 12.57 19.60 12.04
CA PRO A 46 12.86 20.08 13.38
C PRO A 46 14.32 19.81 13.76
N THR A 47 14.97 20.83 14.31
CA THR A 47 16.40 20.75 14.71
C THR A 47 16.62 20.22 16.12
N SER A 48 15.54 20.04 16.88
CA SER A 48 15.57 19.45 18.24
C SER A 48 14.34 18.59 18.45
N VAL A 49 14.44 17.63 19.36
CA VAL A 49 13.36 16.73 19.77
C VAL A 49 13.45 16.52 21.28
N ASP A 50 12.58 17.18 22.05
CA ASP A 50 12.46 16.96 23.50
C ASP A 50 11.48 15.83 23.80
N ASN A 51 10.39 15.76 23.05
CA ASN A 51 9.36 14.73 23.16
C ASN A 51 8.95 14.27 21.78
N LEU A 52 9.08 12.97 21.52
CA LEU A 52 8.70 12.35 20.25
C LEU A 52 7.25 11.86 20.33
N LYS A 53 6.36 12.44 19.52
CA LYS A 53 4.97 11.97 19.38
C LYS A 53 4.89 10.95 18.26
N VAL A 54 4.64 9.69 18.61
CA VAL A 54 4.45 8.60 17.64
C VAL A 54 2.99 8.19 17.64
N MET A 55 2.39 8.12 16.46
CA MET A 55 1.02 7.65 16.25
C MET A 55 1.02 6.36 15.43
N THR A 56 0.15 5.41 15.75
CA THR A 56 -0.13 4.23 14.96
C THR A 56 -1.60 4.18 14.58
N TRP A 57 -1.90 3.87 13.30
CA TRP A 57 -3.26 3.90 12.81
C TRP A 57 -3.49 2.90 11.66
N ASN A 58 -4.43 1.98 11.84
CA ASN A 58 -4.97 1.21 10.72
C ASN A 58 -6.05 2.05 10.03
N ILE A 59 -5.76 2.54 8.82
CA ILE A 59 -6.66 3.43 8.07
C ILE A 59 -7.65 2.68 7.17
N ARG A 60 -7.58 1.34 7.17
CA ARG A 60 -8.49 0.50 6.39
C ARG A 60 -8.58 0.96 4.93
N PHE A 61 -7.43 1.11 4.27
CA PHE A 61 -7.29 1.58 2.87
C PHE A 61 -8.11 2.84 2.53
N GLY A 62 -8.33 3.74 3.51
CA GLY A 62 -9.14 4.94 3.33
C GLY A 62 -10.63 4.70 3.17
N ALA A 63 -11.13 3.52 3.53
CA ALA A 63 -12.55 3.18 3.37
C ALA A 63 -13.47 3.82 4.42
N ALA A 64 -12.93 4.37 5.49
CA ALA A 64 -13.69 4.89 6.62
C ALA A 64 -14.76 3.87 7.10
N ARG A 65 -16.05 4.24 7.11
CA ARG A 65 -17.16 3.38 7.54
C ARG A 65 -17.97 2.80 6.36
N ILE A 66 -17.42 2.78 5.16
CA ILE A 66 -18.06 2.13 4.02
C ILE A 66 -18.33 0.65 4.37
N PRO A 67 -19.55 0.11 4.13
CA PRO A 67 -19.88 -1.29 4.36
C PRO A 67 -19.17 -2.15 3.32
N TRP A 68 -17.90 -2.47 3.55
CA TRP A 68 -17.06 -3.21 2.62
C TRP A 68 -17.41 -4.71 2.65
N PHE A 69 -17.30 -5.39 1.51
CA PHE A 69 -17.71 -6.80 1.36
C PHE A 69 -16.95 -7.77 2.29
N GLY A 70 -15.80 -7.40 2.81
CA GLY A 70 -15.07 -8.17 3.82
C GLY A 70 -15.61 -8.04 5.24
N ASP A 71 -16.58 -7.14 5.47
CA ASP A 71 -17.26 -7.00 6.75
C ASP A 71 -18.48 -7.94 6.82
N SER A 72 -18.95 -8.23 8.02
CA SER A 72 -20.06 -9.19 8.25
C SER A 72 -21.36 -8.87 7.51
N CYS A 73 -21.60 -7.61 7.14
CA CYS A 73 -22.82 -7.14 6.48
C CYS A 73 -22.51 -6.17 5.33
N GLY A 74 -21.27 -6.14 4.83
CA GLY A 74 -20.85 -5.25 3.75
C GLY A 74 -21.07 -5.88 2.38
N ASP A 75 -21.36 -5.05 1.39
CA ASP A 75 -21.57 -5.44 -0.01
C ASP A 75 -20.75 -4.59 -1.01
N ARG A 76 -20.14 -3.51 -0.54
CA ARG A 76 -19.32 -2.62 -1.40
C ARG A 76 -17.92 -3.18 -1.56
N VAL A 77 -17.49 -3.31 -2.81
CA VAL A 77 -16.13 -3.76 -3.17
C VAL A 77 -15.23 -2.59 -3.51
N LEU A 78 -15.78 -1.59 -4.20
CA LEU A 78 -15.04 -0.45 -4.74
C LEU A 78 -15.59 0.86 -4.16
N MET A 79 -14.71 1.77 -3.86
CA MET A 79 -15.03 3.16 -3.54
C MET A 79 -15.06 3.99 -4.84
N THR A 80 -15.85 5.05 -4.86
CA THR A 80 -15.73 6.08 -5.89
C THR A 80 -14.50 6.95 -5.61
N GLU A 81 -13.97 7.62 -6.62
CA GLU A 81 -12.85 8.55 -6.44
C GLU A 81 -13.19 9.65 -5.43
N SER A 82 -14.42 10.17 -5.47
CA SER A 82 -14.91 11.17 -4.51
C SER A 82 -14.97 10.65 -3.08
N ASP A 83 -15.39 9.39 -2.87
CA ASP A 83 -15.37 8.78 -1.53
C ASP A 83 -13.94 8.69 -0.99
N VAL A 84 -12.99 8.25 -1.84
CA VAL A 84 -11.58 8.13 -1.46
C VAL A 84 -10.99 9.48 -1.09
N ILE A 85 -11.18 10.49 -1.93
CA ILE A 85 -10.68 11.85 -1.68
C ILE A 85 -11.24 12.38 -0.36
N ALA A 86 -12.56 12.34 -0.14
CA ALA A 86 -13.18 12.86 1.07
C ALA A 86 -12.69 12.14 2.36
N ASN A 87 -12.48 10.82 2.28
CA ASN A 87 -11.95 10.05 3.40
C ASN A 87 -10.48 10.38 3.67
N MET A 88 -9.66 10.50 2.62
CA MET A 88 -8.24 10.85 2.75
C MET A 88 -8.07 12.29 3.25
N ASP A 89 -8.89 13.24 2.83
CA ASP A 89 -8.92 14.61 3.36
C ASP A 89 -9.23 14.62 4.87
N SER A 90 -10.15 13.76 5.31
CA SER A 90 -10.48 13.61 6.73
C SER A 90 -9.29 13.03 7.53
N ILE A 91 -8.57 12.05 6.97
CA ILE A 91 -7.36 11.47 7.55
C ILE A 91 -6.27 12.55 7.65
N VAL A 92 -6.01 13.30 6.58
CA VAL A 92 -5.06 14.40 6.53
C VAL A 92 -5.40 15.48 7.56
N SER A 93 -6.67 15.87 7.65
CA SER A 93 -7.15 16.85 8.66
C SER A 93 -6.89 16.38 10.08
N PHE A 94 -7.14 15.11 10.38
CA PHE A 94 -6.86 14.52 11.69
C PHE A 94 -5.36 14.50 12.00
N ILE A 95 -4.51 14.11 11.05
CA ILE A 95 -3.05 14.14 11.18
C ILE A 95 -2.56 15.55 11.47
N ASN A 96 -3.06 16.55 10.72
CA ASN A 96 -2.69 17.96 10.91
C ASN A 96 -3.25 18.57 12.21
N THR A 97 -4.22 17.92 12.86
CA THR A 97 -4.72 18.31 14.20
C THR A 97 -3.88 17.67 15.29
N GLU A 98 -3.58 16.38 15.17
CA GLU A 98 -2.85 15.60 16.16
C GLU A 98 -1.35 15.87 16.14
N LEU A 99 -0.79 16.28 15.01
CA LEU A 99 0.62 16.62 14.83
C LEU A 99 1.60 15.56 15.35
N PRO A 100 1.52 14.28 14.92
CA PRO A 100 2.54 13.29 15.28
C PRO A 100 3.84 13.57 14.53
N ASP A 101 4.98 13.30 15.18
CA ASP A 101 6.31 13.41 14.56
C ASP A 101 6.61 12.21 13.64
N ILE A 102 6.09 11.05 14.02
CA ILE A 102 6.18 9.80 13.25
C ILE A 102 4.79 9.16 13.21
N LEU A 103 4.38 8.71 12.04
CA LEU A 103 3.11 8.02 11.83
C LEU A 103 3.34 6.63 11.24
N LEU A 104 2.86 5.60 11.96
CA LEU A 104 2.88 4.20 11.57
C LEU A 104 1.49 3.82 11.06
N ILE A 105 1.37 3.54 9.76
CA ILE A 105 0.09 3.27 9.12
C ILE A 105 0.01 1.79 8.72
N GLN A 106 -1.12 1.16 9.00
CA GLN A 106 -1.48 -0.16 8.50
C GLN A 106 -2.63 -0.06 7.51
N GLU A 107 -2.69 -1.03 6.61
CA GLU A 107 -3.71 -1.15 5.56
C GLU A 107 -3.84 0.11 4.70
N ILE A 108 -2.71 0.68 4.26
CA ILE A 108 -2.66 1.79 3.32
C ILE A 108 -2.53 1.26 1.89
N ASP A 109 -3.35 1.76 0.97
CA ASP A 109 -3.32 1.36 -0.44
C ASP A 109 -2.33 2.21 -1.24
N MET A 110 -1.65 1.52 -2.18
CA MET A 110 -0.83 2.14 -3.20
C MET A 110 -1.23 1.62 -4.57
N SER A 111 -2.15 2.32 -5.25
CA SER A 111 -2.64 1.91 -6.58
C SER A 111 -3.57 0.69 -6.61
N SER A 112 -4.45 0.54 -5.61
CA SER A 112 -5.51 -0.48 -5.60
C SER A 112 -6.77 0.00 -6.32
N LYS A 113 -7.43 -0.91 -7.08
CA LYS A 113 -8.69 -0.60 -7.77
C LYS A 113 -9.79 -0.16 -6.78
N ARG A 114 -9.86 -0.81 -5.61
CA ARG A 114 -10.87 -0.51 -4.57
C ARG A 114 -10.80 0.90 -4.03
N SER A 115 -9.63 1.53 -4.08
CA SER A 115 -9.38 2.91 -3.66
C SER A 115 -9.06 3.85 -4.84
N ALA A 116 -9.72 3.62 -5.98
CA ALA A 116 -9.60 4.43 -7.21
C ALA A 116 -8.15 4.62 -7.68
N TYR A 117 -7.28 3.63 -7.45
CA TYR A 117 -5.85 3.66 -7.79
C TYR A 117 -5.04 4.78 -7.12
N MET A 118 -5.58 5.43 -6.09
CA MET A 118 -4.87 6.49 -5.38
C MET A 118 -3.61 5.95 -4.71
N ASN A 119 -2.49 6.68 -4.83
CA ASN A 119 -1.32 6.49 -3.99
C ASN A 119 -1.54 7.24 -2.67
N GLN A 120 -2.09 6.54 -1.67
CA GLN A 120 -2.46 7.14 -0.39
C GLN A 120 -1.24 7.58 0.43
N VAL A 121 -0.08 6.92 0.25
CA VAL A 121 1.18 7.32 0.91
C VAL A 121 1.61 8.70 0.43
N GLN A 122 1.69 8.88 -0.90
CA GLN A 122 2.07 10.18 -1.48
C GLN A 122 1.03 11.24 -1.19
N TYR A 123 -0.27 10.87 -1.21
CA TYR A 123 -1.35 11.81 -0.88
C TYR A 123 -1.19 12.39 0.53
N ILE A 124 -0.90 11.55 1.55
CA ILE A 124 -0.69 12.03 2.91
C ILE A 124 0.58 12.90 2.98
N LEU A 125 1.68 12.47 2.35
CA LEU A 125 2.93 13.24 2.34
C LEU A 125 2.74 14.63 1.74
N ASP A 126 2.01 14.75 0.63
CA ASP A 126 1.85 16.02 -0.09
C ASP A 126 0.83 16.98 0.57
N ASN A 127 0.00 16.47 1.50
CA ASN A 127 -1.02 17.25 2.18
C ASN A 127 -0.79 17.39 3.70
N THR A 128 0.37 16.94 4.20
CA THR A 128 0.79 17.11 5.59
C THR A 128 2.21 17.68 5.66
N TYR A 129 2.72 17.80 6.86
CA TYR A 129 4.09 18.28 7.14
C TYR A 129 5.13 17.16 7.19
N PHE A 130 4.79 15.92 6.88
CA PHE A 130 5.76 14.85 6.76
C PHE A 130 6.60 15.02 5.50
N ASN A 131 7.92 14.83 5.63
CA ASN A 131 8.86 14.97 4.53
C ASN A 131 9.20 13.65 3.86
N TYR A 132 9.14 12.55 4.61
CA TYR A 132 9.63 11.24 4.19
C TYR A 132 8.65 10.14 4.51
N GLY A 133 8.64 9.13 3.65
CA GLY A 133 7.84 7.94 3.82
C GLY A 133 8.59 6.67 3.41
N ALA A 134 8.26 5.56 4.06
CA ALA A 134 8.62 4.21 3.64
C ALA A 134 7.36 3.37 3.57
N TYR A 135 7.30 2.45 2.60
CA TYR A 135 6.16 1.58 2.36
C TYR A 135 6.61 0.14 2.09
N ALA A 136 5.93 -0.81 2.72
CA ALA A 136 6.11 -2.24 2.48
C ALA A 136 4.78 -2.88 2.09
N SER A 137 4.66 -3.33 0.84
CA SER A 137 3.47 -4.04 0.37
C SER A 137 3.32 -5.37 1.11
N MET A 138 2.11 -5.66 1.57
CA MET A 138 1.73 -6.98 2.08
C MET A 138 0.84 -7.76 1.11
N TRP A 139 0.27 -7.09 0.13
CA TRP A 139 -0.51 -7.71 -0.94
C TRP A 139 -0.39 -6.87 -2.20
N ASP A 140 0.32 -7.41 -3.18
CA ASP A 140 0.49 -6.79 -4.49
C ASP A 140 0.07 -7.81 -5.55
N ALA A 141 -1.08 -7.57 -6.16
CA ALA A 141 -1.68 -8.45 -7.14
C ALA A 141 -2.29 -7.65 -8.28
N GLU A 142 -1.95 -8.01 -9.52
CA GLU A 142 -2.53 -7.37 -10.72
C GLU A 142 -4.02 -7.69 -10.87
N ILE A 143 -4.45 -8.85 -10.37
CA ILE A 143 -5.86 -9.24 -10.38
C ILE A 143 -6.20 -10.16 -9.21
N ILE A 144 -7.21 -9.76 -8.44
CA ILE A 144 -7.89 -10.63 -7.49
C ILE A 144 -9.29 -10.88 -8.05
N PRO A 145 -9.65 -12.13 -8.35
CA PRO A 145 -10.91 -12.46 -9.01
C PRO A 145 -12.14 -12.26 -8.11
N SER A 146 -11.95 -12.34 -6.79
CA SER A 146 -13.04 -12.28 -5.81
C SER A 146 -13.81 -10.97 -5.89
N ALA A 147 -15.13 -11.06 -6.08
CA ALA A 147 -16.08 -9.95 -6.07
C ALA A 147 -15.72 -8.75 -7.00
N GLY A 148 -14.84 -8.95 -7.99
CA GLY A 148 -14.41 -7.88 -8.89
C GLY A 148 -13.40 -6.91 -8.27
N LEU A 149 -12.71 -7.30 -7.20
CA LEU A 149 -11.71 -6.51 -6.51
C LEU A 149 -10.60 -6.03 -7.44
N GLY A 150 -10.15 -6.89 -8.39
CA GLY A 150 -9.18 -6.54 -9.41
C GLY A 150 -7.79 -6.30 -8.83
N LYS A 151 -7.13 -5.23 -9.28
CA LYS A 151 -5.79 -4.87 -8.79
C LYS A 151 -5.82 -4.43 -7.33
N VAL A 152 -4.87 -4.95 -6.55
CA VAL A 152 -4.66 -4.57 -5.15
C VAL A 152 -3.16 -4.35 -4.93
N ASN A 153 -2.81 -3.25 -4.29
CA ASN A 153 -1.51 -3.04 -3.67
C ASN A 153 -1.75 -2.34 -2.33
N VAL A 154 -1.67 -3.10 -1.24
CA VAL A 154 -1.90 -2.64 0.14
C VAL A 154 -0.74 -3.06 1.02
N GLY A 155 -0.39 -2.21 1.98
CA GLY A 155 0.74 -2.48 2.87
C GLY A 155 0.73 -1.67 4.15
N ASN A 156 1.93 -1.58 4.72
CA ASN A 156 2.25 -0.77 5.88
C ASN A 156 3.10 0.42 5.43
N ALA A 157 2.95 1.57 6.08
CA ALA A 157 3.79 2.74 5.85
C ALA A 157 4.30 3.34 7.15
N ILE A 158 5.47 3.97 7.07
CA ILE A 158 6.04 4.84 8.11
C ILE A 158 6.24 6.20 7.48
N LEU A 159 5.65 7.24 8.05
CA LEU A 159 5.86 8.63 7.64
C LEU A 159 6.61 9.37 8.74
N SER A 160 7.53 10.24 8.35
CA SER A 160 8.41 10.95 9.27
C SER A 160 8.67 12.38 8.82
N ARG A 161 8.86 13.28 9.79
CA ARG A 161 9.35 14.64 9.57
C ARG A 161 10.83 14.63 9.20
N TRP A 162 11.60 13.67 9.73
CA TRP A 162 13.05 13.51 9.52
C TRP A 162 13.35 12.43 8.52
N GLN A 163 14.54 12.48 7.96
CA GLN A 163 14.99 11.55 6.94
C GLN A 163 14.91 10.10 7.42
N ILE A 164 14.33 9.24 6.57
CA ILE A 164 14.40 7.79 6.71
C ILE A 164 15.66 7.34 5.97
N THR A 165 16.66 6.85 6.72
CA THR A 165 17.98 6.50 6.18
C THR A 165 18.09 5.05 5.75
N ASP A 166 17.20 4.20 6.26
CA ASP A 166 17.18 2.77 6.01
C ASP A 166 15.76 2.26 6.25
N ALA A 167 15.23 1.47 5.33
CA ALA A 167 13.89 0.89 5.48
C ALA A 167 13.82 -0.48 4.81
N GLU A 168 13.39 -1.49 5.56
CA GLU A 168 13.34 -2.89 5.17
C GLU A 168 11.92 -3.44 5.33
N ARG A 169 11.51 -4.23 4.33
CA ARG A 169 10.36 -5.13 4.40
C ARG A 169 10.84 -6.50 4.83
N ILE A 170 10.32 -7.03 5.94
CA ILE A 170 10.64 -8.36 6.47
C ILE A 170 9.40 -9.23 6.31
N GLN A 171 9.51 -10.32 5.53
CA GLN A 171 8.43 -11.26 5.26
C GLN A 171 8.07 -12.03 6.54
N LEU A 172 6.78 -12.11 6.86
CA LEU A 172 6.28 -13.04 7.87
C LEU A 172 5.90 -14.38 7.22
N PRO A 173 5.92 -15.50 7.97
CA PRO A 173 5.53 -16.80 7.45
C PRO A 173 4.13 -16.77 6.83
N LEU A 174 3.96 -17.48 5.72
CA LEU A 174 2.65 -17.68 5.11
C LEU A 174 1.80 -18.62 5.95
N ARG A 175 0.50 -18.50 5.82
CA ARG A 175 -0.44 -19.47 6.42
C ARG A 175 -0.24 -20.84 5.77
N THR A 176 -0.20 -21.90 6.59
CA THR A 176 0.00 -23.28 6.14
C THR A 176 -1.28 -24.12 6.14
N ASP A 177 -2.39 -23.51 6.57
CA ASP A 177 -3.73 -24.13 6.66
C ASP A 177 -4.60 -23.87 5.42
N GLN A 178 -4.03 -23.28 4.37
CA GLN A 178 -4.69 -22.99 3.10
C GLN A 178 -4.18 -23.90 1.99
N ASP A 179 -5.05 -24.19 1.01
CA ASP A 179 -4.63 -24.87 -0.23
C ASP A 179 -3.71 -23.94 -1.07
N ASP A 180 -2.94 -24.55 -1.98
CA ASP A 180 -1.91 -23.84 -2.76
C ASP A 180 -2.46 -22.67 -3.58
N LEU A 181 -3.68 -22.81 -4.14
CA LEU A 181 -4.29 -21.76 -4.95
C LEU A 181 -4.73 -20.58 -4.08
N THR A 182 -5.36 -20.86 -2.96
CA THR A 182 -5.73 -19.84 -1.97
C THR A 182 -4.49 -19.14 -1.44
N GLN A 183 -3.44 -19.89 -1.08
CA GLN A 183 -2.18 -19.34 -0.59
C GLN A 183 -1.49 -18.46 -1.66
N TYR A 184 -1.55 -18.85 -2.94
CA TYR A 184 -0.98 -18.06 -4.04
C TYR A 184 -1.58 -16.65 -4.11
N PHE A 185 -2.91 -16.51 -3.97
CA PHE A 185 -3.62 -15.23 -4.00
C PHE A 185 -3.70 -14.53 -2.64
N TYR A 186 -3.23 -15.16 -1.57
CA TYR A 186 -3.34 -14.61 -0.22
C TYR A 186 -2.29 -13.53 0.05
N LEU A 187 -2.61 -12.64 0.98
CA LEU A 187 -1.71 -11.56 1.40
C LEU A 187 -0.46 -12.11 2.10
N ARG A 188 0.66 -11.43 1.89
CA ARG A 188 1.99 -11.76 2.43
C ARG A 188 2.36 -10.73 3.49
N ARG A 189 1.93 -10.99 4.71
CA ARG A 189 2.15 -10.09 5.85
C ARG A 189 3.63 -9.82 6.06
N ASN A 190 3.94 -8.63 6.52
CA ASN A 190 5.31 -8.18 6.75
C ASN A 190 5.42 -7.29 7.98
N ILE A 191 6.67 -7.13 8.42
CA ILE A 191 7.10 -6.06 9.30
C ILE A 191 7.79 -5.03 8.42
N LEU A 192 7.40 -3.76 8.51
CA LEU A 192 8.15 -2.63 7.98
C LEU A 192 9.01 -2.08 9.11
N LYS A 193 10.34 -2.11 8.93
CA LYS A 193 11.33 -1.58 9.84
C LYS A 193 12.01 -0.39 9.18
N ALA A 194 12.22 0.70 9.90
CA ALA A 194 12.93 1.87 9.40
C ALA A 194 13.86 2.48 10.45
N LYS A 195 14.91 3.15 9.97
CA LYS A 195 15.78 4.02 10.77
C LYS A 195 15.49 5.47 10.40
N ILE A 196 15.30 6.30 11.41
CA ILE A 196 14.98 7.72 11.26
C ILE A 196 16.12 8.53 11.86
N ALA A 197 16.64 9.50 11.10
CA ALA A 197 17.72 10.40 11.51
C ALA A 197 17.16 11.51 12.41
N LEU A 198 16.94 11.23 13.68
CA LEU A 198 16.52 12.24 14.66
C LEU A 198 17.68 13.19 14.98
N PRO A 199 17.43 14.50 15.21
CA PRO A 199 18.46 15.40 15.70
C PRO A 199 18.88 14.96 17.11
N ILE A 200 20.18 14.69 17.29
CA ILE A 200 20.75 14.36 18.59
C ILE A 200 21.01 15.69 19.30
N THR A 201 20.32 15.96 20.40
CA THR A 201 20.74 17.00 21.35
C THR A 201 21.86 16.40 22.20
N GLU A 202 23.08 16.93 22.05
CA GLU A 202 24.19 16.65 22.95
C GLU A 202 23.91 17.20 24.38
#